data_901a240fd23c1fa0ec0a921162f7e8ce
#
_entry.id   901a240fd23c1fa0ec0a921162f7e8ce
#
_cell.length_a   1.000
_cell.length_b   1.000
_cell.length_c   1.000
_cell.angle_alpha   90.00
_cell.angle_beta   90.00
_cell.angle_gamma   90.00
#
_symmetry.space_group_name_H-M   'P 1'
#
loop_
_entity.id
_entity.type
_entity.pdbx_description
1 polymer ?
#
loop_
_entity_poly.entity_id
_entity_poly.type
_entity_poly.pdbx_seq_one_letter_code
_entity_poly.pdbx_strand_id
1 'polypeptide(L)'
;MPADLVDVLIIGGGPAGLTAALTLARQLHTAILFDNQSYRNGNSSFMHMIPTWDHKDPAQFREKARQEIFSNYSTIRLENATIAKAEKKDDALFKITDENGSSWEGRKLILATGSQDIFPPIPGYADAWGKRIFHCLFCKGYEDRSAKRAGILAIQSAANVPMAMHQAENAAQLAEQVTIYTNGQEALESQLAAILADKGSKTVFKVDNRVITGVSLNGDDLSNKASVQVQLADGSQVEEAFLVHNPDTQVKSTLATQLGLDLAPSFVPGTGDIAAAAPFYQTSIRGVFAAGDCMTPYKVVAGAISSGCNAAVAASAQLLAEKHGHQPLF
;
A
#
# COMPACT_ATOMS: atom_id res chain seq x y z
N MET A 1 -11.50 -3.08 -34.99
CA MET A 1 -11.30 -4.55 -34.89
C MET A 1 -12.02 -4.99 -33.65
N PRO A 2 -12.68 -6.15 -33.61
CA PRO A 2 -13.23 -6.65 -32.35
C PRO A 2 -12.11 -6.69 -31.33
N ALA A 3 -12.37 -6.23 -30.09
CA ALA A 3 -11.42 -6.29 -29.01
C ALA A 3 -11.00 -7.77 -28.80
N ASP A 4 -9.70 -8.07 -28.86
CA ASP A 4 -9.21 -9.43 -28.63
C ASP A 4 -9.62 -9.83 -27.20
N LEU A 5 -10.52 -10.79 -27.10
CA LEU A 5 -10.95 -11.37 -25.83
C LEU A 5 -9.78 -12.12 -25.20
N VAL A 6 -9.36 -11.71 -24.00
CA VAL A 6 -8.34 -12.40 -23.22
C VAL A 6 -8.95 -13.12 -22.01
N ASP A 7 -8.18 -14.04 -21.42
CA ASP A 7 -8.62 -14.74 -20.23
C ASP A 7 -8.70 -13.78 -19.02
N VAL A 8 -7.69 -12.92 -18.81
CA VAL A 8 -7.62 -12.04 -17.64
C VAL A 8 -7.17 -10.63 -18.00
N LEU A 9 -7.90 -9.64 -17.48
CA LEU A 9 -7.47 -8.24 -17.45
C LEU A 9 -6.86 -7.95 -16.07
N ILE A 10 -5.62 -7.43 -16.01
CA ILE A 10 -4.92 -7.10 -14.77
C ILE A 10 -4.69 -5.61 -14.72
N ILE A 11 -5.27 -4.90 -13.76
CA ILE A 11 -5.14 -3.43 -13.66
C ILE A 11 -4.19 -3.05 -12.53
N GLY A 12 -3.01 -2.57 -12.89
CA GLY A 12 -1.93 -2.13 -12.02
C GLY A 12 -0.64 -2.91 -12.22
N GLY A 13 0.43 -2.23 -12.64
CA GLY A 13 1.77 -2.78 -12.91
C GLY A 13 2.71 -2.79 -11.70
N GLY A 14 2.17 -2.75 -10.47
CA GLY A 14 2.92 -2.92 -9.23
C GLY A 14 3.27 -4.39 -8.93
N PRO A 15 3.92 -4.68 -7.79
CA PRO A 15 4.33 -6.05 -7.43
C PRO A 15 3.20 -7.09 -7.49
N ALA A 16 1.97 -6.73 -7.09
CA ALA A 16 0.82 -7.61 -7.14
C ALA A 16 0.44 -7.98 -8.58
N GLY A 17 0.28 -6.98 -9.46
CA GLY A 17 -0.11 -7.22 -10.85
C GLY A 17 0.98 -7.94 -11.66
N LEU A 18 2.26 -7.61 -11.44
CA LEU A 18 3.38 -8.32 -12.06
C LEU A 18 3.41 -9.79 -11.64
N THR A 19 3.19 -10.08 -10.36
CA THR A 19 3.14 -11.46 -9.87
C THR A 19 1.92 -12.19 -10.42
N ALA A 20 0.76 -11.54 -10.51
CA ALA A 20 -0.43 -12.12 -11.11
C ALA A 20 -0.20 -12.47 -12.58
N ALA A 21 0.40 -11.58 -13.36
CA ALA A 21 0.75 -11.80 -14.76
C ALA A 21 1.70 -12.98 -14.93
N LEU A 22 2.78 -13.04 -14.13
CA LEU A 22 3.71 -14.16 -14.13
C LEU A 22 3.02 -15.48 -13.80
N THR A 23 2.16 -15.50 -12.79
CA THR A 23 1.44 -16.71 -12.35
C THR A 23 0.52 -17.24 -13.46
N LEU A 24 -0.26 -16.36 -14.10
CA LEU A 24 -1.14 -16.72 -15.22
C LEU A 24 -0.36 -17.24 -16.43
N ALA A 25 0.77 -16.61 -16.74
CA ALA A 25 1.66 -17.03 -17.83
C ALA A 25 2.13 -18.48 -17.68
N ARG A 26 2.39 -18.92 -16.43
CA ARG A 26 2.82 -20.30 -16.12
C ARG A 26 1.79 -21.37 -16.45
N GLN A 27 0.51 -20.98 -16.58
CA GLN A 27 -0.59 -21.86 -17.00
C GLN A 27 -1.11 -21.54 -18.41
N LEU A 28 -0.34 -20.77 -19.20
CA LEU A 28 -0.64 -20.39 -20.59
C LEU A 28 -1.94 -19.59 -20.75
N HIS A 29 -2.42 -18.94 -19.69
CA HIS A 29 -3.53 -18.00 -19.81
C HIS A 29 -3.09 -16.75 -20.54
N THR A 30 -3.98 -16.24 -21.39
CA THR A 30 -3.79 -14.94 -22.03
C THR A 30 -4.19 -13.82 -21.07
N ALA A 31 -3.33 -12.81 -20.91
CA ALA A 31 -3.68 -11.66 -20.10
C ALA A 31 -3.09 -10.36 -20.65
N ILE A 32 -3.74 -9.24 -20.28
CA ILE A 32 -3.21 -7.89 -20.50
C ILE A 32 -2.98 -7.26 -19.13
N LEU A 33 -1.74 -6.83 -18.89
CA LEU A 33 -1.35 -6.05 -17.73
C LEU A 33 -1.37 -4.56 -18.07
N PHE A 34 -2.21 -3.78 -17.39
CA PHE A 34 -2.31 -2.34 -17.55
C PHE A 34 -1.50 -1.63 -16.48
N ASP A 35 -0.58 -0.76 -16.90
CA ASP A 35 0.31 -0.03 -16.00
C ASP A 35 0.30 1.46 -16.32
N ASN A 36 -0.15 2.30 -15.39
CA ASN A 36 -0.10 3.75 -15.52
C ASN A 36 1.17 4.36 -14.90
N GLN A 37 2.13 3.53 -14.50
CA GLN A 37 3.43 3.89 -13.94
C GLN A 37 3.38 4.75 -12.66
N SER A 38 2.26 4.70 -11.95
CA SER A 38 2.09 5.41 -10.69
C SER A 38 2.04 4.45 -9.51
N TYR A 39 3.13 4.38 -8.75
CA TYR A 39 3.34 3.39 -7.67
C TYR A 39 3.40 4.06 -6.31
N ARG A 40 2.81 3.44 -5.27
CA ARG A 40 2.86 3.95 -3.90
C ARG A 40 4.29 4.04 -3.37
N ASN A 41 5.14 3.08 -3.71
CA ASN A 41 6.56 3.08 -3.35
C ASN A 41 7.47 3.77 -4.39
N GLY A 42 6.92 4.60 -5.27
CA GLY A 42 7.70 5.30 -6.30
C GLY A 42 8.73 6.27 -5.74
N ASN A 43 8.46 6.86 -4.59
CA ASN A 43 9.36 7.79 -3.90
C ASN A 43 10.36 7.11 -2.95
N SER A 44 10.30 5.78 -2.79
CA SER A 44 11.23 5.05 -1.94
C SER A 44 12.55 4.81 -2.65
N SER A 45 13.67 5.18 -2.03
CA SER A 45 15.01 4.94 -2.58
C SER A 45 15.35 3.45 -2.60
N PHE A 46 14.90 2.71 -1.58
CA PHE A 46 15.16 1.28 -1.43
C PHE A 46 13.91 0.55 -0.94
N MET A 47 13.81 -0.73 -1.27
CA MET A 47 12.82 -1.64 -0.73
C MET A 47 13.48 -2.72 0.11
N HIS A 48 12.74 -3.20 1.11
CA HIS A 48 13.22 -4.18 2.07
C HIS A 48 12.23 -5.33 2.26
N MET A 49 12.58 -6.31 3.09
CA MET A 49 11.77 -7.50 3.41
C MET A 49 11.49 -8.42 2.21
N ILE A 50 12.21 -8.29 1.12
CA ILE A 50 12.12 -9.21 -0.01
C ILE A 50 13.47 -9.91 -0.15
N PRO A 51 13.57 -11.20 0.19
CA PRO A 51 14.80 -11.96 0.01
C PRO A 51 15.35 -11.80 -1.41
N THR A 52 16.64 -11.64 -1.55
CA THR A 52 17.39 -11.36 -2.78
C THR A 52 17.19 -9.95 -3.35
N TRP A 53 16.23 -9.17 -2.83
CA TRP A 53 15.92 -7.82 -3.28
C TRP A 53 16.04 -6.75 -2.16
N ASP A 54 16.61 -7.10 -1.04
CA ASP A 54 16.82 -6.18 0.09
C ASP A 54 17.82 -5.08 -0.28
N HIS A 55 17.60 -3.85 0.20
CA HIS A 55 18.40 -2.65 -0.12
C HIS A 55 18.50 -2.32 -1.63
N LYS A 56 17.49 -2.66 -2.43
CA LYS A 56 17.47 -2.36 -3.86
C LYS A 56 16.33 -1.42 -4.24
N ASP A 57 16.54 -0.70 -5.34
CA ASP A 57 15.58 0.24 -5.90
C ASP A 57 14.28 -0.49 -6.34
N PRO A 58 13.10 -0.04 -5.87
CA PRO A 58 11.82 -0.61 -6.29
C PRO A 58 11.52 -0.44 -7.79
N ALA A 59 12.08 0.56 -8.46
CA ALA A 59 11.93 0.71 -9.91
C ALA A 59 12.66 -0.41 -10.66
N GLN A 60 13.87 -0.77 -10.20
CA GLN A 60 14.62 -1.90 -10.77
C GLN A 60 13.91 -3.23 -10.54
N PHE A 61 13.21 -3.42 -9.41
CA PHE A 61 12.39 -4.60 -9.16
C PHE A 61 11.33 -4.75 -10.24
N ARG A 62 10.56 -3.68 -10.48
CA ARG A 62 9.48 -3.70 -11.48
C ARG A 62 10.01 -3.92 -12.90
N GLU A 63 11.13 -3.29 -13.22
CA GLU A 63 11.76 -3.44 -14.54
C GLU A 63 12.24 -4.87 -14.78
N LYS A 64 12.95 -5.47 -13.83
CA LYS A 64 13.39 -6.86 -13.95
C LYS A 64 12.23 -7.85 -14.02
N ALA A 65 11.19 -7.65 -13.22
CA ALA A 65 9.99 -8.48 -13.29
C ALA A 65 9.33 -8.38 -14.68
N ARG A 66 9.23 -7.18 -15.26
CA ARG A 66 8.74 -7.01 -16.64
C ARG A 66 9.63 -7.73 -17.64
N GLN A 67 10.94 -7.54 -17.57
CA GLN A 67 11.90 -8.23 -18.47
C GLN A 67 11.73 -9.75 -18.41
N GLU A 68 11.66 -10.33 -17.20
CA GLU A 68 11.43 -11.79 -17.05
C GLU A 68 10.12 -12.25 -17.67
N ILE A 69 9.03 -11.54 -17.43
CA ILE A 69 7.70 -11.90 -17.94
C ILE A 69 7.70 -11.85 -19.47
N PHE A 70 8.08 -10.71 -20.06
CA PHE A 70 7.92 -10.51 -21.50
C PHE A 70 9.01 -11.18 -22.35
N SER A 71 10.16 -11.54 -21.77
CA SER A 71 11.18 -12.31 -22.46
C SER A 71 10.87 -13.81 -22.50
N ASN A 72 10.13 -14.34 -21.51
CA ASN A 72 9.91 -15.77 -21.37
C ASN A 72 8.49 -16.24 -21.73
N TYR A 73 7.50 -15.33 -21.74
CA TYR A 73 6.08 -15.69 -21.91
C TYR A 73 5.40 -14.81 -22.95
N SER A 74 4.89 -15.43 -24.01
CA SER A 74 4.21 -14.77 -25.12
C SER A 74 2.71 -14.52 -24.89
N THR A 75 2.13 -15.08 -23.81
CA THR A 75 0.70 -14.98 -23.53
C THR A 75 0.29 -13.72 -22.77
N ILE A 76 1.27 -12.95 -22.30
CA ILE A 76 1.03 -11.73 -21.54
C ILE A 76 1.38 -10.51 -22.40
N ARG A 77 0.49 -9.53 -22.44
CA ARG A 77 0.73 -8.22 -23.07
C ARG A 77 0.80 -7.13 -21.99
N LEU A 78 1.59 -6.10 -22.22
CA LEU A 78 1.66 -4.89 -21.40
C LEU A 78 1.03 -3.73 -22.17
N GLU A 79 0.13 -3.01 -21.52
CA GLU A 79 -0.44 -1.76 -22.01
C GLU A 79 -0.13 -0.64 -21.02
N ASN A 80 0.57 0.40 -21.47
CA ASN A 80 0.82 1.60 -20.68
C ASN A 80 -0.41 2.50 -20.74
N ALA A 81 -1.38 2.27 -19.87
CA ALA A 81 -2.66 2.96 -19.88
C ALA A 81 -3.23 3.15 -18.48
N THR A 82 -3.94 4.26 -18.28
CA THR A 82 -4.80 4.48 -17.10
C THR A 82 -6.21 4.02 -17.42
N ILE A 83 -6.68 2.99 -16.73
CA ILE A 83 -8.05 2.50 -16.90
C ILE A 83 -9.01 3.41 -16.13
N ALA A 84 -9.93 4.03 -16.86
CA ALA A 84 -10.93 4.96 -16.34
C ALA A 84 -12.28 4.30 -16.05
N LYS A 85 -12.61 3.21 -16.77
CA LYS A 85 -13.92 2.55 -16.65
C LYS A 85 -13.78 1.04 -16.64
N ALA A 86 -14.61 0.38 -15.79
CA ALA A 86 -14.77 -1.06 -15.78
C ALA A 86 -16.26 -1.42 -15.70
N GLU A 87 -16.69 -2.39 -16.50
CA GLU A 87 -18.07 -2.83 -16.60
C GLU A 87 -18.12 -4.36 -16.65
N LYS A 88 -19.05 -4.95 -15.90
CA LYS A 88 -19.46 -6.35 -16.08
C LYS A 88 -20.50 -6.40 -17.21
N LYS A 89 -20.19 -7.09 -18.30
CA LYS A 89 -21.09 -7.23 -19.45
C LYS A 89 -22.07 -8.38 -19.28
N ASP A 90 -21.58 -9.51 -18.76
CA ASP A 90 -22.36 -10.67 -18.37
C ASP A 90 -21.63 -11.44 -17.26
N ASP A 91 -22.01 -12.67 -16.96
CA ASP A 91 -21.43 -13.43 -15.86
C ASP A 91 -19.98 -13.88 -16.10
N ALA A 92 -19.51 -13.84 -17.34
CA ALA A 92 -18.18 -14.30 -17.74
C ALA A 92 -17.38 -13.27 -18.53
N LEU A 93 -17.87 -12.04 -18.70
CA LEU A 93 -17.27 -11.03 -19.55
C LEU A 93 -17.18 -9.66 -18.86
N PHE A 94 -16.00 -9.14 -18.79
CA PHE A 94 -15.68 -7.79 -18.31
C PHE A 94 -15.14 -6.95 -19.46
N LYS A 95 -15.55 -5.68 -19.49
CA LYS A 95 -15.01 -4.66 -20.39
C LYS A 95 -14.37 -3.56 -19.58
N ILE A 96 -13.16 -3.15 -19.96
CA ILE A 96 -12.50 -1.97 -19.42
C ILE A 96 -12.23 -0.96 -20.53
N THR A 97 -12.15 0.33 -20.15
CA THR A 97 -11.87 1.43 -21.07
C THR A 97 -10.84 2.37 -20.42
N ASP A 98 -9.84 2.79 -21.17
CA ASP A 98 -8.84 3.76 -20.72
C ASP A 98 -9.35 5.22 -20.84
N GLU A 99 -8.54 6.17 -20.36
CA GLU A 99 -8.82 7.61 -20.46
C GLU A 99 -8.91 8.12 -21.89
N ASN A 100 -8.34 7.40 -22.87
CA ASN A 100 -8.33 7.74 -24.30
C ASN A 100 -9.51 7.12 -25.08
N GLY A 101 -10.33 6.30 -24.42
CA GLY A 101 -11.49 5.62 -25.01
C GLY A 101 -11.17 4.27 -25.66
N SER A 102 -9.94 3.78 -25.61
CA SER A 102 -9.59 2.42 -26.03
C SER A 102 -10.19 1.40 -25.06
N SER A 103 -10.64 0.26 -25.54
CA SER A 103 -11.30 -0.72 -24.69
C SER A 103 -10.85 -2.15 -24.97
N TRP A 104 -10.90 -2.97 -23.93
CA TRP A 104 -10.49 -4.38 -23.93
C TRP A 104 -11.52 -5.23 -23.21
N GLU A 105 -11.59 -6.48 -23.58
CA GLU A 105 -12.52 -7.46 -22.99
C GLU A 105 -11.75 -8.66 -22.44
N GLY A 106 -12.20 -9.17 -21.29
CA GLY A 106 -11.60 -10.34 -20.64
C GLY A 106 -12.61 -11.10 -19.79
N ARG A 107 -12.33 -12.39 -19.57
CA ARG A 107 -13.21 -13.28 -18.82
C ARG A 107 -13.11 -13.12 -17.33
N LYS A 108 -11.98 -12.66 -16.82
CA LYS A 108 -11.72 -12.37 -15.42
C LYS A 108 -11.03 -11.02 -15.29
N LEU A 109 -11.15 -10.42 -14.10
CA LEU A 109 -10.56 -9.14 -13.78
C LEU A 109 -9.79 -9.23 -12.46
N ILE A 110 -8.53 -8.79 -12.45
CA ILE A 110 -7.72 -8.63 -11.24
C ILE A 110 -7.45 -7.14 -11.02
N LEU A 111 -7.99 -6.59 -9.94
CA LEU A 111 -7.72 -5.23 -9.50
C LEU A 111 -6.48 -5.22 -8.61
N ALA A 112 -5.35 -4.77 -9.17
CA ALA A 112 -4.07 -4.57 -8.47
C ALA A 112 -3.72 -3.07 -8.42
N THR A 113 -4.74 -2.22 -8.28
CA THR A 113 -4.69 -0.77 -8.45
C THR A 113 -3.93 -0.03 -7.36
N GLY A 114 -3.68 -0.69 -6.23
CA GLY A 114 -2.99 -0.10 -5.08
C GLY A 114 -3.86 0.90 -4.31
N SER A 115 -3.21 1.59 -3.38
CA SER A 115 -3.84 2.60 -2.51
C SER A 115 -3.13 3.94 -2.63
N GLN A 116 -3.83 4.99 -2.22
CA GLN A 116 -3.32 6.34 -2.05
C GLN A 116 -3.38 6.74 -0.59
N ASP A 117 -2.30 7.33 -0.07
CA ASP A 117 -2.24 7.87 1.28
C ASP A 117 -2.99 9.21 1.35
N ILE A 118 -3.78 9.41 2.41
CA ILE A 118 -4.51 10.64 2.72
C ILE A 118 -3.71 11.39 3.78
N PHE A 119 -2.91 12.34 3.35
CA PHE A 119 -2.04 13.07 4.26
C PHE A 119 -2.81 14.02 5.17
N PRO A 120 -2.37 14.17 6.44
CA PRO A 120 -2.91 15.21 7.32
C PRO A 120 -2.55 16.60 6.78
N PRO A 121 -3.37 17.63 7.07
CA PRO A 121 -3.11 18.99 6.61
C PRO A 121 -2.02 19.69 7.46
N ILE A 122 -0.85 19.05 7.58
CA ILE A 122 0.32 19.59 8.30
C ILE A 122 1.30 20.11 7.25
N PRO A 123 1.64 21.40 7.24
CA PRO A 123 2.63 21.97 6.33
C PRO A 123 3.95 21.18 6.36
N GLY A 124 4.50 20.89 5.17
CA GLY A 124 5.75 20.12 5.00
C GLY A 124 5.62 18.59 5.17
N TYR A 125 4.46 18.06 5.57
CA TYR A 125 4.27 16.62 5.75
C TYR A 125 4.52 15.84 4.46
N ALA A 126 3.95 16.28 3.34
CA ALA A 126 4.10 15.62 2.04
C ALA A 126 5.56 15.59 1.57
N ASP A 127 6.31 16.65 1.84
CA ASP A 127 7.74 16.74 1.47
C ASP A 127 8.61 15.80 2.30
N ALA A 128 8.21 15.52 3.55
CA ALA A 128 8.91 14.63 4.47
C ALA A 128 8.48 13.16 4.31
N TRP A 129 7.35 12.88 3.64
CA TRP A 129 6.81 11.54 3.47
C TRP A 129 7.73 10.63 2.65
N GLY A 130 8.00 9.44 3.18
CA GLY A 130 8.92 8.47 2.58
C GLY A 130 10.40 8.82 2.76
N LYS A 131 10.72 10.03 3.19
CA LYS A 131 12.10 10.50 3.47
C LYS A 131 12.43 10.42 4.95
N ARG A 132 11.63 11.11 5.79
CA ARG A 132 11.77 11.15 7.25
C ARG A 132 10.47 10.91 8.01
N ILE A 133 9.36 10.68 7.31
CA ILE A 133 8.11 10.15 7.85
C ILE A 133 7.87 8.77 7.25
N PHE A 134 7.80 7.74 8.06
CA PHE A 134 7.68 6.34 7.64
C PHE A 134 6.40 5.73 8.17
N HIS A 135 5.69 4.94 7.35
CA HIS A 135 4.53 4.21 7.79
C HIS A 135 4.88 2.83 8.38
N CYS A 136 6.04 2.31 8.05
CA CYS A 136 6.46 0.95 8.38
C CYS A 136 7.96 0.94 8.70
N LEU A 137 8.32 0.70 9.95
CA LEU A 137 9.72 0.67 10.35
C LEU A 137 10.45 -0.61 9.94
N PHE A 138 9.73 -1.67 9.57
CA PHE A 138 10.33 -2.83 8.90
C PHE A 138 10.67 -2.52 7.44
N CYS A 139 9.94 -1.60 6.81
CA CYS A 139 10.16 -1.21 5.43
C CYS A 139 11.27 -0.16 5.28
N LYS A 140 11.37 0.75 6.24
CA LYS A 140 12.44 1.76 6.38
C LYS A 140 12.53 2.16 7.84
N GLY A 141 13.71 2.05 8.43
CA GLY A 141 13.95 2.38 9.84
C GLY A 141 15.26 1.83 10.33
N TYR A 142 15.68 0.65 9.86
CA TYR A 142 16.96 0.05 10.24
C TYR A 142 18.17 0.95 9.92
N GLU A 143 18.08 1.75 8.87
CA GLU A 143 19.07 2.72 8.44
C GLU A 143 19.31 3.81 9.49
N ASP A 144 18.26 4.13 10.26
CA ASP A 144 18.26 5.14 11.32
C ASP A 144 18.44 4.54 12.73
N ARG A 145 18.86 3.27 12.84
CA ARG A 145 19.16 2.64 14.14
C ARG A 145 20.19 3.42 14.93
N SER A 146 20.09 3.34 16.25
CA SER A 146 20.89 4.12 17.20
C SER A 146 20.61 5.63 17.12
N ALA A 147 19.45 6.03 16.60
CA ALA A 147 18.99 7.40 16.67
C ALA A 147 18.83 7.85 18.12
N LYS A 148 19.14 9.11 18.41
CA LYS A 148 18.92 9.66 19.75
C LYS A 148 17.43 9.85 20.03
N ARG A 149 16.66 10.24 19.00
CA ARG A 149 15.25 10.59 19.15
C ARG A 149 14.46 10.18 17.89
N ALA A 150 13.23 9.72 18.12
CA ALA A 150 12.23 9.49 17.08
C ALA A 150 10.84 9.94 17.58
N GLY A 151 9.97 10.32 16.64
CA GLY A 151 8.63 10.76 16.94
C GLY A 151 7.56 9.87 16.35
N ILE A 152 6.42 9.75 17.06
CA ILE A 152 5.22 9.09 16.58
C ILE A 152 4.14 10.15 16.40
N LEU A 153 3.54 10.24 15.22
CA LEU A 153 2.38 11.10 14.98
C LEU A 153 1.11 10.29 15.25
N ALA A 154 0.60 10.37 16.48
CA ALA A 154 -0.65 9.72 16.89
C ALA A 154 -1.86 10.58 16.47
N ILE A 155 -2.09 10.68 15.17
CA ILE A 155 -3.10 11.53 14.53
C ILE A 155 -3.94 10.74 13.52
N GLN A 156 -5.04 11.29 13.01
CA GLN A 156 -6.00 10.61 12.12
C GLN A 156 -6.48 9.29 12.74
N SER A 157 -6.66 8.22 11.98
CA SER A 157 -7.06 6.90 12.48
C SER A 157 -6.00 6.23 13.37
N ALA A 158 -4.75 6.67 13.31
CA ALA A 158 -3.67 6.25 14.22
C ALA A 158 -3.76 6.90 15.62
N ALA A 159 -4.69 7.84 15.85
CA ALA A 159 -4.94 8.50 17.13
C ALA A 159 -5.69 7.59 18.12
N ASN A 160 -5.10 6.45 18.45
CA ASN A 160 -5.59 5.51 19.45
C ASN A 160 -4.43 4.84 20.16
N VAL A 161 -4.68 4.42 21.41
CA VAL A 161 -3.64 3.84 22.25
C VAL A 161 -2.94 2.62 21.65
N PRO A 162 -3.67 1.61 21.11
CA PRO A 162 -3.02 0.44 20.54
C PRO A 162 -2.05 0.76 19.41
N MET A 163 -2.44 1.62 18.47
CA MET A 163 -1.60 1.99 17.33
C MET A 163 -0.42 2.87 17.75
N ALA A 164 -0.65 3.88 18.59
CA ALA A 164 0.39 4.76 19.10
C ALA A 164 1.48 3.98 19.85
N MET A 165 1.08 3.05 20.73
CA MET A 165 2.02 2.20 21.47
C MET A 165 2.76 1.22 20.55
N HIS A 166 2.06 0.56 19.62
CA HIS A 166 2.69 -0.32 18.65
C HIS A 166 3.79 0.39 17.85
N GLN A 167 3.51 1.58 17.35
CA GLN A 167 4.50 2.39 16.62
C GLN A 167 5.65 2.83 17.52
N ALA A 168 5.34 3.27 18.76
CA ALA A 168 6.34 3.71 19.71
C ALA A 168 7.29 2.59 20.13
N GLU A 169 6.77 1.40 20.42
CA GLU A 169 7.55 0.22 20.80
C GLU A 169 8.48 -0.22 19.63
N ASN A 170 8.00 -0.18 18.38
CA ASN A 170 8.86 -0.44 17.22
C ASN A 170 9.96 0.64 17.05
N ALA A 171 9.63 1.91 17.27
CA ALA A 171 10.61 3.00 17.17
C ALA A 171 11.67 2.90 18.28
N ALA A 172 11.30 2.43 19.46
CA ALA A 172 12.22 2.23 20.59
C ALA A 172 13.27 1.12 20.35
N GLN A 173 13.10 0.27 19.34
CA GLN A 173 14.16 -0.65 18.88
C GLN A 173 15.27 0.09 18.11
N LEU A 174 14.98 1.28 17.60
CA LEU A 174 15.85 2.05 16.70
C LEU A 174 16.34 3.35 17.32
N ALA A 175 15.66 3.88 18.34
CA ALA A 175 15.96 5.15 18.98
C ALA A 175 16.02 5.04 20.50
N GLU A 176 16.86 5.87 21.12
CA GLU A 176 17.05 5.91 22.57
C GLU A 176 15.83 6.56 23.28
N GLN A 177 15.16 7.50 22.61
CA GLN A 177 14.00 8.23 23.13
C GLN A 177 12.93 8.37 22.04
N VAL A 178 11.67 8.12 22.39
CA VAL A 178 10.52 8.21 21.49
C VAL A 178 9.50 9.19 22.04
N THR A 179 9.13 10.19 21.22
CA THR A 179 8.09 11.17 21.55
C THR A 179 6.79 10.80 20.82
N ILE A 180 5.70 10.61 21.56
CA ILE A 180 4.36 10.38 20.99
C ILE A 180 3.63 11.72 20.93
N TYR A 181 3.45 12.26 19.75
CA TYR A 181 2.75 13.52 19.49
C TYR A 181 1.25 13.26 19.32
N THR A 182 0.43 13.74 20.25
CA THR A 182 -1.02 13.58 20.23
C THR A 182 -1.76 14.76 19.62
N ASN A 183 -1.05 15.81 19.25
CA ASN A 183 -1.53 16.94 18.46
C ASN A 183 -2.84 17.57 19.00
N GLY A 184 -2.88 17.91 20.28
CA GLY A 184 -4.02 18.54 20.94
C GLY A 184 -5.09 17.55 21.44
N GLN A 185 -4.88 16.24 21.36
CA GLN A 185 -5.85 15.23 21.81
C GLN A 185 -5.64 14.87 23.28
N GLU A 186 -6.20 15.64 24.20
CA GLU A 186 -6.03 15.51 25.66
C GLU A 186 -6.44 14.12 26.20
N ALA A 187 -7.51 13.54 25.64
CA ALA A 187 -7.97 12.23 26.06
C ALA A 187 -6.94 11.12 25.74
N LEU A 188 -6.34 11.18 24.55
CA LEU A 188 -5.31 10.22 24.13
C LEU A 188 -4.01 10.44 24.95
N GLU A 189 -3.61 11.68 25.16
CA GLU A 189 -2.47 12.02 26.04
C GLU A 189 -2.64 11.38 27.42
N SER A 190 -3.79 11.62 28.07
CA SER A 190 -4.09 11.11 29.40
C SER A 190 -4.04 9.57 29.48
N GLN A 191 -4.58 8.90 28.46
CA GLN A 191 -4.56 7.43 28.38
C GLN A 191 -3.13 6.88 28.21
N LEU A 192 -2.35 7.48 27.32
CA LEU A 192 -0.94 7.11 27.11
C LEU A 192 -0.10 7.39 28.34
N ALA A 193 -0.26 8.54 28.98
CA ALA A 193 0.47 8.90 30.19
C ALA A 193 0.19 7.92 31.34
N ALA A 194 -1.05 7.47 31.50
CA ALA A 194 -1.42 6.45 32.50
C ALA A 194 -0.71 5.11 32.26
N ILE A 195 -0.70 4.63 31.01
CA ILE A 195 -0.04 3.37 30.63
C ILE A 195 1.47 3.45 30.86
N LEU A 196 2.09 4.57 30.48
CA LEU A 196 3.54 4.75 30.61
C LEU A 196 3.97 4.95 32.06
N ALA A 197 3.11 5.48 32.93
CA ALA A 197 3.38 5.63 34.35
C ALA A 197 3.50 4.28 35.06
N ASP A 198 2.65 3.30 34.69
CA ASP A 198 2.59 1.97 35.32
C ASP A 198 3.78 1.09 34.93
N LYS A 199 4.30 1.24 33.71
CA LYS A 199 5.34 0.34 33.16
C LYS A 199 6.79 0.72 33.51
N GLY A 200 7.04 1.76 34.31
CA GLY A 200 8.41 2.20 34.63
C GLY A 200 9.23 2.68 33.40
N SER A 201 8.60 2.80 32.25
CA SER A 201 9.24 3.11 30.95
C SER A 201 9.40 4.63 30.69
N LYS A 202 9.37 5.44 31.75
CA LYS A 202 9.44 6.92 31.67
C LYS A 202 10.70 7.47 31.01
N THR A 203 11.75 6.68 30.84
CA THR A 203 13.01 7.11 30.26
C THR A 203 13.04 7.02 28.74
N VAL A 204 12.28 6.09 28.15
CA VAL A 204 12.26 5.86 26.69
C VAL A 204 11.14 6.62 26.00
N PHE A 205 9.94 6.63 26.61
CA PHE A 205 8.75 7.22 25.99
C PHE A 205 8.35 8.54 26.65
N LYS A 206 7.98 9.51 25.83
CA LYS A 206 7.36 10.78 26.23
C LYS A 206 6.06 10.99 25.44
N VAL A 207 5.09 11.66 26.05
CA VAL A 207 3.89 12.14 25.35
C VAL A 207 4.01 13.66 25.23
N ASP A 208 3.72 14.20 24.05
CA ASP A 208 3.68 15.63 23.78
C ASP A 208 2.35 15.96 23.09
N ASN A 209 1.49 16.70 23.80
CA ASN A 209 0.15 17.04 23.32
C ASN A 209 0.08 18.37 22.56
N ARG A 210 1.18 19.09 22.45
CA ARG A 210 1.19 20.38 21.74
C ARG A 210 0.79 20.19 20.28
N VAL A 211 0.04 21.14 19.76
CA VAL A 211 -0.40 21.13 18.37
C VAL A 211 0.80 21.29 17.42
N ILE A 212 0.87 20.44 16.42
CA ILE A 212 1.90 20.51 15.37
C ILE A 212 1.46 21.53 14.33
N THR A 213 2.26 22.55 14.11
CA THR A 213 2.02 23.61 13.13
C THR A 213 2.73 23.38 11.80
N GLY A 214 3.70 22.47 11.77
CA GLY A 214 4.42 22.11 10.57
C GLY A 214 5.53 21.08 10.84
N VAL A 215 6.06 20.53 9.77
CA VAL A 215 7.29 19.73 9.77
C VAL A 215 8.21 20.21 8.66
N SER A 216 9.51 20.11 8.86
CA SER A 216 10.49 20.46 7.82
C SER A 216 11.67 19.49 7.84
N LEU A 217 12.19 19.17 6.67
CA LEU A 217 13.40 18.37 6.54
C LEU A 217 14.63 19.21 6.91
N ASN A 218 15.56 18.59 7.61
CA ASN A 218 16.86 19.19 7.92
C ASN A 218 17.95 18.25 7.36
N GLY A 219 18.71 18.76 6.37
CA GLY A 219 19.73 18.02 5.67
C GLY A 219 19.20 17.26 4.43
N ASP A 220 20.14 16.59 3.72
CA ASP A 220 19.84 15.77 2.56
C ASP A 220 19.33 14.38 3.00
N ASP A 221 18.24 13.92 2.40
CA ASP A 221 17.58 12.64 2.71
C ASP A 221 18.54 11.42 2.61
N LEU A 222 19.52 11.50 1.73
CA LEU A 222 20.51 10.42 1.54
C LEU A 222 21.68 10.49 2.55
N SER A 223 21.74 11.53 3.38
CA SER A 223 22.77 11.64 4.41
C SER A 223 22.30 10.96 5.70
N ASN A 224 23.17 10.21 6.36
CA ASN A 224 22.95 9.68 7.72
C ASN A 224 22.81 10.80 8.79
N LYS A 225 22.77 12.07 8.38
CA LYS A 225 22.61 13.25 9.22
C LYS A 225 21.31 13.98 8.96
N ALA A 226 20.50 13.52 8.01
CA ALA A 226 19.21 14.13 7.78
C ALA A 226 18.26 13.85 8.95
N SER A 227 17.45 14.85 9.31
CA SER A 227 16.46 14.80 10.39
C SER A 227 15.19 15.50 9.97
N VAL A 228 14.17 15.46 10.81
CA VAL A 228 12.93 16.21 10.64
C VAL A 228 12.70 17.08 11.85
N GLN A 229 12.36 18.34 11.62
CA GLN A 229 11.95 19.26 12.68
C GLN A 229 10.43 19.30 12.78
N VAL A 230 9.91 19.06 13.97
CA VAL A 230 8.50 19.23 14.34
C VAL A 230 8.33 20.62 14.92
N GLN A 231 7.51 21.45 14.28
CA GLN A 231 7.18 22.80 14.72
C GLN A 231 5.90 22.73 15.56
N LEU A 232 5.92 23.36 16.74
CA LEU A 232 4.82 23.30 17.71
C LEU A 232 4.17 24.66 17.91
N ALA A 233 2.92 24.68 18.37
CA ALA A 233 2.10 25.89 18.47
C ALA A 233 2.65 26.94 19.49
N ASP A 234 3.50 26.51 20.42
CA ASP A 234 4.19 27.45 21.36
C ASP A 234 5.44 28.10 20.74
N GLY A 235 5.69 27.87 19.45
CA GLY A 235 6.86 28.36 18.72
C GLY A 235 8.12 27.53 18.88
N SER A 236 8.10 26.50 19.71
CA SER A 236 9.24 25.61 19.86
C SER A 236 9.40 24.65 18.65
N GLN A 237 10.61 24.16 18.47
CA GLN A 237 10.96 23.18 17.45
C GLN A 237 11.65 21.98 18.10
N VAL A 238 11.25 20.80 17.66
CA VAL A 238 11.84 19.55 18.17
C VAL A 238 12.44 18.80 16.99
N GLU A 239 13.72 18.44 17.10
CA GLU A 239 14.41 17.66 16.08
C GLU A 239 14.28 16.17 16.40
N GLU A 240 13.79 15.40 15.43
CA GLU A 240 13.68 13.95 15.47
C GLU A 240 14.48 13.36 14.30
N ALA A 241 15.11 12.21 14.47
CA ALA A 241 15.79 11.53 13.37
C ALA A 241 14.78 11.09 12.30
N PHE A 242 13.63 10.60 12.75
CA PHE A 242 12.49 10.24 11.91
C PHE A 242 11.18 10.33 12.66
N LEU A 243 10.09 10.39 11.91
CA LEU A 243 8.72 10.27 12.41
C LEU A 243 8.07 9.00 11.89
N VAL A 244 7.17 8.43 12.68
CA VAL A 244 6.33 7.29 12.28
C VAL A 244 4.88 7.74 12.23
N HIS A 245 4.19 7.44 11.13
CA HIS A 245 2.78 7.70 10.98
C HIS A 245 2.15 6.76 9.96
N ASN A 246 1.00 6.17 10.30
CA ASN A 246 0.14 5.49 9.35
C ASN A 246 -1.00 6.43 8.95
N PRO A 247 -0.89 7.15 7.82
CA PRO A 247 -1.97 8.00 7.34
C PRO A 247 -3.15 7.14 6.91
N ASP A 248 -4.33 7.72 6.89
CA ASP A 248 -5.50 7.10 6.28
C ASP A 248 -5.22 6.80 4.81
N THR A 249 -5.85 5.77 4.27
CA THR A 249 -5.67 5.37 2.88
C THR A 249 -7.01 5.19 2.19
N GLN A 250 -7.02 5.36 0.88
CA GLN A 250 -8.15 5.04 0.03
C GLN A 250 -7.70 4.20 -1.17
N VAL A 251 -8.60 3.42 -1.74
CA VAL A 251 -8.33 2.75 -3.02
C VAL A 251 -8.05 3.81 -4.07
N LYS A 252 -6.97 3.63 -4.82
CA LYS A 252 -6.49 4.63 -5.79
C LYS A 252 -7.42 4.82 -7.00
N SER A 253 -8.32 3.89 -7.25
CA SER A 253 -9.16 3.83 -8.45
C SER A 253 -10.63 3.75 -8.09
N THR A 254 -11.49 4.38 -8.89
CA THR A 254 -12.96 4.29 -8.78
C THR A 254 -13.53 2.99 -9.36
N LEU A 255 -12.72 2.10 -9.93
CA LEU A 255 -13.20 0.90 -10.63
C LEU A 255 -13.96 -0.05 -9.70
N ALA A 256 -13.57 -0.14 -8.42
CA ALA A 256 -14.29 -0.93 -7.42
C ALA A 256 -15.73 -0.43 -7.25
N THR A 257 -15.91 0.88 -7.10
CA THR A 257 -17.23 1.51 -6.99
C THR A 257 -18.05 1.36 -8.27
N GLN A 258 -17.42 1.54 -9.45
CA GLN A 258 -18.10 1.37 -10.75
C GLN A 258 -18.62 -0.05 -10.96
N LEU A 259 -17.90 -1.05 -10.48
CA LEU A 259 -18.31 -2.46 -10.50
C LEU A 259 -19.31 -2.80 -9.39
N GLY A 260 -19.52 -1.93 -8.42
CA GLY A 260 -20.39 -2.21 -7.27
C GLY A 260 -19.79 -3.21 -6.29
N LEU A 261 -18.45 -3.20 -6.14
CA LEU A 261 -17.75 -4.08 -5.19
C LEU A 261 -17.96 -3.60 -3.75
N ASP A 262 -18.04 -4.54 -2.83
CA ASP A 262 -18.05 -4.24 -1.41
C ASP A 262 -16.68 -3.70 -0.97
N LEU A 263 -16.72 -2.70 -0.08
CA LEU A 263 -15.54 -2.18 0.59
C LEU A 263 -15.52 -2.62 2.06
N ALA A 264 -14.33 -2.87 2.58
CA ALA A 264 -14.15 -3.13 4.01
C ALA A 264 -14.48 -1.87 4.82
N PRO A 265 -14.96 -2.01 6.08
CA PRO A 265 -15.18 -0.87 6.96
C PRO A 265 -13.92 -0.01 7.10
N SER A 266 -14.08 1.31 7.06
CA SER A 266 -13.02 2.29 7.23
C SER A 266 -13.43 3.37 8.21
N PHE A 267 -12.46 3.95 8.93
CA PHE A 267 -12.68 5.12 9.80
C PHE A 267 -13.07 6.37 9.01
N VAL A 268 -12.64 6.47 7.76
CA VAL A 268 -13.03 7.57 6.85
C VAL A 268 -14.09 7.05 5.89
N PRO A 269 -15.31 7.60 5.90
CA PRO A 269 -16.40 7.13 5.04
C PRO A 269 -16.00 7.11 3.55
N GLY A 270 -16.30 6.01 2.88
CA GLY A 270 -16.03 5.85 1.44
C GLY A 270 -14.58 5.55 1.05
N THR A 271 -13.69 5.33 2.01
CA THR A 271 -12.26 5.10 1.74
C THR A 271 -11.78 3.66 2.04
N GLY A 272 -12.67 2.73 2.36
CA GLY A 272 -12.30 1.35 2.70
C GLY A 272 -11.53 0.62 1.59
N ASP A 273 -10.73 -0.36 1.98
CA ASP A 273 -10.10 -1.29 1.05
C ASP A 273 -11.17 -2.19 0.37
N ILE A 274 -10.89 -2.73 -0.81
CA ILE A 274 -11.80 -3.66 -1.50
C ILE A 274 -11.96 -4.92 -0.64
N ALA A 275 -13.20 -5.27 -0.28
CA ALA A 275 -13.48 -6.49 0.44
C ALA A 275 -13.22 -7.70 -0.46
N ALA A 276 -12.25 -8.54 -0.07
CA ALA A 276 -11.85 -9.71 -0.83
C ALA A 276 -11.53 -10.87 0.13
N ALA A 277 -12.09 -12.04 -0.14
CA ALA A 277 -11.99 -13.21 0.75
C ALA A 277 -10.63 -13.90 0.62
N ALA A 278 -9.86 -13.95 1.73
CA ALA A 278 -8.66 -14.77 1.80
C ALA A 278 -9.01 -16.27 1.71
N PRO A 279 -8.10 -17.12 1.21
CA PRO A 279 -6.76 -16.81 0.73
C PRO A 279 -6.68 -16.39 -0.74
N PHE A 280 -7.77 -16.45 -1.49
CA PHE A 280 -7.79 -16.31 -2.95
C PHE A 280 -8.28 -14.95 -3.45
N TYR A 281 -8.71 -14.09 -2.55
CA TYR A 281 -9.02 -12.68 -2.78
C TYR A 281 -10.06 -12.41 -3.88
N GLN A 282 -11.06 -13.32 -3.99
CA GLN A 282 -12.26 -13.03 -4.77
C GLN A 282 -13.09 -11.95 -4.06
N THR A 283 -13.60 -11.01 -4.83
CA THR A 283 -14.51 -9.94 -4.34
C THR A 283 -15.95 -10.43 -4.26
N SER A 284 -16.89 -9.53 -3.92
CA SER A 284 -18.33 -9.81 -3.95
C SER A 284 -18.86 -10.17 -5.35
N ILE A 285 -18.09 -9.92 -6.41
CA ILE A 285 -18.46 -10.26 -7.79
C ILE A 285 -17.60 -11.42 -8.29
N ARG A 286 -18.26 -12.52 -8.69
CA ARG A 286 -17.59 -13.68 -9.28
C ARG A 286 -16.79 -13.26 -10.52
N GLY A 287 -15.53 -13.75 -10.59
CA GLY A 287 -14.61 -13.43 -11.67
C GLY A 287 -13.85 -12.12 -11.50
N VAL A 288 -14.13 -11.36 -10.42
CA VAL A 288 -13.36 -10.19 -10.03
C VAL A 288 -12.55 -10.49 -8.78
N PHE A 289 -11.27 -10.25 -8.84
CA PHE A 289 -10.30 -10.43 -7.75
C PHE A 289 -9.60 -9.12 -7.41
N ALA A 290 -9.17 -8.98 -6.17
CA ALA A 290 -8.35 -7.85 -5.74
C ALA A 290 -7.00 -8.34 -5.23
N ALA A 291 -5.93 -7.57 -5.44
CA ALA A 291 -4.59 -7.94 -4.99
C ALA A 291 -3.75 -6.70 -4.63
N GLY A 292 -2.88 -6.86 -3.65
CA GLY A 292 -1.99 -5.79 -3.16
C GLY A 292 -2.71 -4.79 -2.27
N ASP A 293 -2.16 -3.57 -2.21
CA ASP A 293 -2.55 -2.54 -1.25
C ASP A 293 -4.03 -2.12 -1.32
N CYS A 294 -4.71 -2.35 -2.45
CA CYS A 294 -6.12 -1.95 -2.59
C CYS A 294 -7.11 -2.82 -1.79
N MET A 295 -6.67 -3.93 -1.17
CA MET A 295 -7.57 -4.87 -0.51
C MET A 295 -7.13 -5.25 0.92
N THR A 296 -6.16 -4.57 1.49
CA THR A 296 -5.62 -4.92 2.81
C THR A 296 -5.09 -3.68 3.55
N PRO A 297 -5.28 -3.58 4.87
CA PRO A 297 -4.60 -2.57 5.69
C PRO A 297 -3.10 -2.84 5.82
N TYR A 298 -2.64 -4.08 5.61
CA TYR A 298 -1.23 -4.47 5.68
C TYR A 298 -0.53 -4.28 4.32
N LYS A 299 -0.13 -3.03 4.05
CA LYS A 299 0.37 -2.59 2.74
C LYS A 299 1.90 -2.73 2.64
N VAL A 300 2.35 -3.93 2.27
CA VAL A 300 3.78 -4.27 2.09
C VAL A 300 4.00 -5.06 0.80
N VAL A 301 5.19 -4.95 0.22
CA VAL A 301 5.51 -5.60 -1.07
C VAL A 301 5.39 -7.13 -1.00
N ALA A 302 5.82 -7.76 0.11
CA ALA A 302 5.68 -9.21 0.31
C ALA A 302 4.22 -9.66 0.26
N GLY A 303 3.31 -8.92 0.91
CA GLY A 303 1.87 -9.14 0.86
C GLY A 303 1.29 -8.93 -0.55
N ALA A 304 1.76 -7.91 -1.25
CA ALA A 304 1.35 -7.65 -2.62
C ALA A 304 1.74 -8.79 -3.57
N ILE A 305 2.95 -9.30 -3.47
CA ILE A 305 3.44 -10.48 -4.25
C ILE A 305 2.55 -11.70 -3.95
N SER A 306 2.37 -12.03 -2.67
CA SER A 306 1.58 -13.18 -2.25
C SER A 306 0.13 -13.10 -2.75
N SER A 307 -0.52 -11.96 -2.57
CA SER A 307 -1.92 -11.77 -2.99
C SER A 307 -2.08 -11.78 -4.52
N GLY A 308 -1.12 -11.24 -5.26
CA GLY A 308 -1.11 -11.32 -6.72
C GLY A 308 -1.05 -12.75 -7.24
N CYS A 309 -0.20 -13.59 -6.64
CA CYS A 309 -0.13 -15.02 -6.93
C CYS A 309 -1.47 -15.72 -6.64
N ASN A 310 -2.02 -15.51 -5.44
CA ASN A 310 -3.24 -16.21 -5.01
C ASN A 310 -4.46 -15.82 -5.85
N ALA A 311 -4.63 -14.54 -6.16
CA ALA A 311 -5.71 -14.05 -7.03
C ALA A 311 -5.61 -14.68 -8.45
N ALA A 312 -4.41 -14.79 -9.00
CA ALA A 312 -4.18 -15.38 -10.31
C ALA A 312 -4.47 -16.89 -10.32
N VAL A 313 -4.07 -17.62 -9.26
CA VAL A 313 -4.40 -19.05 -9.10
C VAL A 313 -5.91 -19.25 -9.06
N ALA A 314 -6.64 -18.43 -8.35
CA ALA A 314 -8.10 -18.52 -8.27
C ALA A 314 -8.77 -18.16 -9.61
N ALA A 315 -8.30 -17.13 -10.30
CA ALA A 315 -8.77 -16.79 -11.65
C ALA A 315 -8.55 -17.94 -12.63
N SER A 316 -7.38 -18.57 -12.59
CA SER A 316 -7.05 -19.76 -13.37
C SER A 316 -7.99 -20.94 -13.07
N ALA A 317 -8.24 -21.22 -11.78
CA ALA A 317 -9.13 -22.30 -11.38
C ALA A 317 -10.56 -22.11 -11.92
N GLN A 318 -11.09 -20.89 -11.86
CA GLN A 318 -12.40 -20.57 -12.41
C GLN A 318 -12.43 -20.70 -13.95
N LEU A 319 -11.41 -20.20 -14.65
CA LEU A 319 -11.31 -20.32 -16.11
C LEU A 319 -11.26 -21.79 -16.57
N LEU A 320 -10.48 -22.62 -15.89
CA LEU A 320 -10.36 -24.05 -16.22
C LEU A 320 -11.66 -24.80 -15.90
N ALA A 321 -12.29 -24.53 -14.79
CA ALA A 321 -13.58 -25.11 -14.44
C ALA A 321 -14.67 -24.76 -15.47
N GLU A 322 -14.75 -23.51 -15.87
CA GLU A 322 -15.67 -23.02 -16.90
C GLU A 322 -15.37 -23.69 -18.27
N LYS A 323 -14.10 -23.79 -18.65
CA LYS A 323 -13.67 -24.47 -19.89
C LYS A 323 -14.07 -25.94 -19.93
N HIS A 324 -14.04 -26.62 -18.80
CA HIS A 324 -14.32 -28.07 -18.70
C HIS A 324 -15.71 -28.38 -18.16
N GLY A 325 -16.55 -27.38 -17.91
CA GLY A 325 -17.98 -27.56 -17.57
C GLY A 325 -18.22 -28.10 -16.14
N HIS A 326 -17.37 -27.73 -15.17
CA HIS A 326 -17.55 -28.12 -13.77
C HIS A 326 -17.44 -26.91 -12.81
N GLN A 327 -17.74 -27.14 -11.55
CA GLN A 327 -17.57 -26.09 -10.51
C GLN A 327 -16.08 -25.93 -10.16
N PRO A 328 -15.60 -24.69 -9.96
CA PRO A 328 -14.24 -24.48 -9.51
C PRO A 328 -14.03 -24.99 -8.08
N LEU A 329 -12.78 -25.22 -7.72
CA LEU A 329 -12.42 -25.65 -6.36
C LEU A 329 -12.65 -24.55 -5.32
N PHE A 330 -12.56 -23.27 -5.73
CA PHE A 330 -12.72 -22.08 -4.89
C PHE A 330 -13.13 -20.84 -5.71
#